data_da6bdad404f61057497fcb8f4919cc58
#
_entry.id   da6bdad404f61057497fcb8f4919cc58
#
_cell.length_a   1.000
_cell.length_b   1.000
_cell.length_c   1.000
_cell.angle_alpha   90.00
_cell.angle_beta   90.00
_cell.angle_gamma   90.00
#
_symmetry.space_group_name_H-M   'P 1'
#
loop_
_entity.id
_entity.type
_entity.pdbx_description
1 polymer ?
#
loop_
_entity_poly.entity_id
_entity_poly.type
_entity_poly.pdbx_seq_one_letter_code
_entity_poly.pdbx_strand_id
1 'polypeptide(L)'
;MKRSHGKQCLALLVCAFVTSGRAAPPLEPIELDHQPQFLFDNYIVDNHWAIKYKREAVSRVFHPATKHSTNPVMDADQPSYLWVVRDESDGRFRMWYQANTQVKGIDEEGRKFRTDIAYAESVDGMNWTRPDLKLFPHIQRTPNNVVVARSDRPKIEACSPCILEVPEVDRRDFKYLMLYRAKGAGSGDLNGIRIIGSHDGIHWDVASDTRLAHLHSDCPNTISFDTKTNQYVMFCRPKHIYRAFGDTMIDTGASRRIARLASDSLWTDWLADSEPQTILVPDEIDNATHFNFFYGMPTRFYAGIYWGFLEPFRMNDFIHTELVFSRDGIHFDRLPDRPKLIEYGPEGSWDDEMIFASPSWVEVGDEWWIYYTGWDGPHGTAERRGAVGLAKVRKQGFVSMRGPHGGGVVSTRQLRWPGGDLIVNADASQGLLRVRVSDEKRKPIESFDYEECEQFQGDSTAHRVTWHGRSLTELSGQVIRLEFYLQDADLYSFRADETPP
;
A
#
# COMPACT_ATOMS: atom_id res chain seq x y z
N MET A 1 -45.13 -75.12 -1.36
CA MET A 1 -44.61 -73.91 -2.02
C MET A 1 -43.46 -73.38 -1.23
N LYS A 2 -42.21 -73.69 -1.65
CA LYS A 2 -40.96 -73.23 -0.99
C LYS A 2 -40.45 -72.01 -1.69
N ARG A 3 -40.28 -70.86 -0.99
CA ARG A 3 -39.61 -69.70 -1.48
C ARG A 3 -38.11 -69.79 -1.10
N SER A 4 -37.26 -69.80 -2.11
CA SER A 4 -35.82 -69.76 -1.96
C SER A 4 -35.36 -68.28 -1.76
N HIS A 5 -34.57 -68.06 -0.71
CA HIS A 5 -33.89 -66.75 -0.48
C HIS A 5 -32.53 -66.83 -1.12
N GLY A 6 -32.33 -66.07 -2.20
CA GLY A 6 -31.02 -65.83 -2.77
C GLY A 6 -30.29 -64.78 -1.96
N LYS A 7 -29.13 -65.13 -1.41
CA LYS A 7 -28.18 -64.21 -0.80
C LYS A 7 -27.30 -63.62 -1.94
N GLN A 8 -27.45 -62.34 -2.18
CA GLN A 8 -26.47 -61.59 -2.98
C GLN A 8 -25.30 -61.18 -2.07
N CYS A 9 -24.14 -61.73 -2.35
CA CYS A 9 -22.85 -61.21 -1.80
C CYS A 9 -22.45 -59.96 -2.59
N LEU A 10 -22.47 -58.84 -1.91
CA LEU A 10 -21.90 -57.58 -2.40
C LEU A 10 -20.39 -57.58 -2.12
N ALA A 11 -19.58 -57.80 -3.12
CA ALA A 11 -18.12 -57.67 -3.01
C ALA A 11 -17.75 -56.18 -3.04
N LEU A 12 -17.31 -55.63 -1.90
CA LEU A 12 -16.70 -54.32 -1.83
C LEU A 12 -15.31 -54.39 -2.44
N LEU A 13 -15.14 -53.80 -3.62
CA LEU A 13 -13.83 -53.53 -4.22
C LEU A 13 -13.25 -52.30 -3.50
N VAL A 14 -12.32 -52.53 -2.56
CA VAL A 14 -11.51 -51.46 -1.96
C VAL A 14 -10.39 -51.15 -2.96
N CYS A 15 -10.58 -50.15 -3.81
CA CYS A 15 -9.48 -49.56 -4.57
C CYS A 15 -8.55 -48.78 -3.64
N ALA A 16 -7.47 -49.39 -3.22
CA ALA A 16 -6.36 -48.67 -2.59
C ALA A 16 -5.69 -47.78 -3.62
N PHE A 17 -6.01 -46.50 -3.61
CA PHE A 17 -5.19 -45.51 -4.28
C PHE A 17 -3.88 -45.39 -3.51
N VAL A 18 -2.85 -46.08 -3.96
CA VAL A 18 -1.48 -45.77 -3.60
C VAL A 18 -1.13 -44.47 -4.31
N THR A 19 -1.37 -43.34 -3.68
CA THR A 19 -0.77 -42.07 -4.09
C THR A 19 0.71 -42.20 -3.78
N SER A 20 1.50 -42.50 -4.82
CA SER A 20 2.94 -42.29 -4.76
C SER A 20 3.12 -40.80 -4.47
N GLY A 21 3.44 -40.47 -3.20
CA GLY A 21 3.78 -39.13 -2.80
C GLY A 21 5.03 -38.70 -3.56
N ARG A 22 4.85 -38.09 -4.72
CA ARG A 22 5.91 -37.29 -5.31
C ARG A 22 6.17 -36.17 -4.32
N ALA A 23 7.37 -36.14 -3.76
CA ALA A 23 7.82 -34.95 -3.04
C ALA A 23 7.57 -33.73 -3.95
N ALA A 24 7.00 -32.69 -3.39
CA ALA A 24 6.86 -31.44 -4.11
C ALA A 24 8.23 -31.07 -4.71
N PRO A 25 8.30 -30.58 -5.95
CA PRO A 25 9.56 -30.16 -6.52
C PRO A 25 10.21 -29.13 -5.59
N PRO A 26 11.53 -29.13 -5.43
CA PRO A 26 12.21 -28.14 -4.63
C PRO A 26 11.82 -26.74 -5.15
N LEU A 27 11.56 -25.83 -4.23
CA LEU A 27 11.26 -24.45 -4.60
C LEU A 27 12.50 -23.87 -5.29
N GLU A 28 12.30 -23.29 -6.46
CA GLU A 28 13.37 -22.58 -7.18
C GLU A 28 13.93 -21.45 -6.29
N PRO A 29 15.23 -21.16 -6.40
CA PRO A 29 15.84 -20.01 -5.76
C PRO A 29 15.12 -18.72 -6.16
N ILE A 30 14.99 -17.80 -5.22
CA ILE A 30 14.46 -16.47 -5.49
C ILE A 30 15.56 -15.67 -6.18
N GLU A 31 15.30 -15.18 -7.38
CA GLU A 31 16.17 -14.23 -8.07
C GLU A 31 16.01 -12.87 -7.39
N LEU A 32 17.06 -12.39 -6.74
CA LEU A 32 17.07 -11.08 -6.11
C LEU A 32 17.55 -10.01 -7.10
N ASP A 33 17.00 -8.82 -6.93
CA ASP A 33 17.52 -7.56 -7.43
C ASP A 33 18.13 -6.74 -6.26
N HIS A 34 18.45 -5.47 -6.52
CA HIS A 34 18.99 -4.55 -5.51
C HIS A 34 17.89 -3.85 -4.68
N GLN A 35 16.61 -4.21 -4.89
CA GLN A 35 15.50 -3.63 -4.14
C GLN A 35 15.44 -4.19 -2.70
N PRO A 36 14.89 -3.43 -1.76
CA PRO A 36 14.65 -3.90 -0.40
C PRO A 36 13.78 -5.15 -0.36
N GLN A 37 14.22 -6.14 0.41
CA GLN A 37 13.53 -7.38 0.66
C GLN A 37 12.87 -7.31 2.04
N PHE A 38 11.56 -7.47 2.10
CA PHE A 38 10.76 -7.37 3.31
C PHE A 38 10.42 -8.74 3.89
N LEU A 39 10.26 -8.78 5.21
CA LEU A 39 10.07 -10.00 5.99
C LEU A 39 8.65 -10.14 6.56
N PHE A 40 7.68 -9.39 6.01
CA PHE A 40 6.31 -9.36 6.51
C PHE A 40 5.50 -10.65 6.23
N ASP A 41 5.97 -11.47 5.28
CA ASP A 41 5.36 -12.75 4.90
C ASP A 41 6.39 -13.90 4.90
N ASN A 42 5.98 -15.07 4.45
CA ASN A 42 6.84 -16.25 4.29
C ASN A 42 7.41 -16.39 2.87
N TYR A 43 7.33 -15.37 2.03
CA TYR A 43 7.88 -15.47 0.67
C TYR A 43 9.40 -15.65 0.68
N ILE A 44 10.09 -14.85 1.48
CA ILE A 44 11.55 -14.93 1.64
C ILE A 44 11.92 -15.77 2.86
N VAL A 45 11.14 -15.70 3.93
CA VAL A 45 11.42 -16.41 5.17
C VAL A 45 11.11 -17.89 5.03
N ASP A 46 12.14 -18.73 5.21
CA ASP A 46 11.99 -20.17 5.24
C ASP A 46 11.54 -20.64 6.64
N ASN A 47 12.28 -20.21 7.67
CA ASN A 47 11.89 -20.46 9.04
C ASN A 47 12.44 -19.40 10.00
N HIS A 48 11.85 -19.37 11.17
CA HIS A 48 12.28 -18.53 12.29
C HIS A 48 12.11 -19.32 13.60
N TRP A 49 13.12 -19.33 14.47
CA TRP A 49 13.11 -20.15 15.68
C TRP A 49 13.95 -19.56 16.80
N ALA A 50 13.71 -20.04 18.04
CA ALA A 50 14.58 -19.77 19.17
C ALA A 50 15.81 -20.72 19.14
N ILE A 51 16.97 -20.20 19.51
CA ILE A 51 18.20 -21.00 19.56
C ILE A 51 18.16 -22.01 20.72
N LYS A 52 17.49 -21.66 21.82
CA LYS A 52 17.36 -22.53 22.98
C LYS A 52 15.90 -22.99 23.17
N TYR A 53 15.73 -24.29 23.37
CA TYR A 53 14.43 -24.85 23.73
C TYR A 53 13.83 -24.10 24.93
N LYS A 54 12.54 -23.78 24.87
CA LYS A 54 11.71 -23.07 25.87
C LYS A 54 11.79 -21.55 25.83
N ARG A 55 12.34 -20.93 24.80
CA ARG A 55 12.30 -19.49 24.58
C ARG A 55 11.39 -19.16 23.39
N GLU A 56 10.98 -17.92 23.34
CA GLU A 56 10.17 -17.42 22.24
C GLU A 56 10.95 -17.48 20.92
N ALA A 57 10.29 -17.85 19.83
CA ALA A 57 10.84 -17.75 18.49
C ALA A 57 10.91 -16.27 18.06
N VAL A 58 11.64 -16.00 16.98
CA VAL A 58 11.59 -14.69 16.31
C VAL A 58 10.16 -14.44 15.85
N SER A 59 9.62 -13.27 16.17
CA SER A 59 8.24 -12.88 15.88
C SER A 59 8.17 -11.71 14.90
N ARG A 60 7.09 -11.65 14.12
CA ARG A 60 6.76 -10.46 13.35
C ARG A 60 6.11 -9.44 14.25
N VAL A 61 6.57 -8.19 14.13
CA VAL A 61 6.06 -7.04 14.89
C VAL A 61 5.64 -5.97 13.91
N PHE A 62 4.41 -5.51 14.04
CA PHE A 62 3.92 -4.35 13.30
C PHE A 62 4.28 -3.06 14.04
N HIS A 63 4.69 -2.05 13.29
CA HIS A 63 5.04 -0.72 13.79
C HIS A 63 4.08 0.31 13.20
N PRO A 64 3.08 0.74 13.95
CA PRO A 64 2.16 1.78 13.50
C PRO A 64 2.90 3.10 13.30
N ALA A 65 2.40 3.92 12.39
CA ALA A 65 2.95 5.25 12.18
C ALA A 65 2.58 6.16 13.35
N THR A 66 3.57 6.86 13.87
CA THR A 66 3.42 7.77 15.02
C THR A 66 3.04 9.17 14.54
N LYS A 67 1.96 9.72 15.07
CA LYS A 67 1.50 11.09 14.78
C LYS A 67 2.53 12.13 15.18
N HIS A 68 2.75 13.10 14.30
CA HIS A 68 3.62 14.24 14.61
C HIS A 68 2.99 15.12 15.69
N SER A 69 3.81 15.62 16.60
CA SER A 69 3.34 16.36 17.77
C SER A 69 2.69 17.73 17.47
N THR A 70 2.95 18.27 16.26
CA THR A 70 2.38 19.56 15.82
C THR A 70 1.12 19.44 14.99
N ASN A 71 0.55 18.23 14.89
CA ASN A 71 -0.70 18.01 14.15
C ASN A 71 -1.87 18.84 14.72
N PRO A 72 -2.80 19.30 13.85
CA PRO A 72 -2.78 19.16 12.40
C PRO A 72 -1.75 20.06 11.73
N VAL A 73 -1.10 19.59 10.64
CA VAL A 73 -0.14 20.37 9.85
C VAL A 73 -0.84 21.34 8.88
N MET A 74 -2.11 21.10 8.56
CA MET A 74 -2.96 22.02 7.81
C MET A 74 -4.42 21.87 8.24
N ASP A 75 -4.98 22.92 8.85
CA ASP A 75 -6.39 23.00 9.27
C ASP A 75 -7.14 23.97 8.36
N ALA A 76 -7.58 23.49 7.22
CA ALA A 76 -8.30 24.29 6.24
C ALA A 76 -9.01 23.43 5.21
N ASP A 77 -10.10 23.96 4.63
CA ASP A 77 -10.79 23.41 3.44
C ASP A 77 -11.49 22.07 3.63
N GLN A 78 -11.58 21.55 4.85
CA GLN A 78 -12.12 20.21 5.12
C GLN A 78 -11.57 19.18 4.14
N PRO A 79 -10.25 18.95 4.13
CA PRO A 79 -9.59 18.13 3.14
C PRO A 79 -10.03 16.67 3.24
N SER A 80 -10.17 16.02 2.10
CA SER A 80 -10.30 14.57 1.99
C SER A 80 -9.31 14.09 0.93
N TYR A 81 -8.87 12.84 1.01
CA TYR A 81 -7.99 12.24 0.03
C TYR A 81 -6.93 13.20 -0.49
N LEU A 82 -5.73 12.97 -0.11
CA LEU A 82 -4.60 13.79 -0.51
C LEU A 82 -3.49 12.94 -1.14
N TRP A 83 -2.63 13.60 -1.90
CA TRP A 83 -1.40 13.02 -2.40
C TRP A 83 -0.28 14.02 -2.23
N VAL A 84 0.85 13.57 -1.66
CA VAL A 84 2.02 14.42 -1.42
C VAL A 84 3.19 13.89 -2.21
N VAL A 85 3.91 14.79 -2.87
CA VAL A 85 5.18 14.50 -3.54
C VAL A 85 6.22 15.49 -3.03
N ARG A 86 7.43 15.02 -2.78
CA ARG A 86 8.59 15.89 -2.64
C ARG A 86 9.24 16.02 -4.01
N ASP A 87 9.21 17.21 -4.57
CA ASP A 87 9.78 17.47 -5.89
C ASP A 87 11.31 17.48 -5.80
N GLU A 88 11.95 16.58 -6.51
CA GLU A 88 13.42 16.44 -6.51
C GLU A 88 14.14 17.66 -7.09
N SER A 89 13.49 18.41 -7.99
CA SER A 89 14.10 19.55 -8.66
C SER A 89 14.32 20.76 -7.76
N ASP A 90 13.45 20.98 -6.75
CA ASP A 90 13.52 22.11 -5.83
C ASP A 90 13.41 21.72 -4.34
N GLY A 91 13.23 20.43 -4.05
CA GLY A 91 13.11 19.88 -2.71
C GLY A 91 11.80 20.21 -1.98
N ARG A 92 10.87 20.92 -2.64
CA ARG A 92 9.60 21.32 -2.05
C ARG A 92 8.64 20.17 -1.97
N PHE A 93 7.82 20.17 -0.92
CA PHE A 93 6.66 19.30 -0.80
C PHE A 93 5.47 19.95 -1.50
N ARG A 94 4.78 19.17 -2.34
CA ARG A 94 3.57 19.55 -3.05
C ARG A 94 2.45 18.62 -2.66
N MET A 95 1.30 19.19 -2.33
CA MET A 95 0.10 18.44 -1.93
C MET A 95 -1.04 18.78 -2.85
N TRP A 96 -1.67 17.77 -3.40
CA TRP A 96 -2.98 17.86 -4.06
C TRP A 96 -3.99 17.16 -3.18
N TYR A 97 -5.10 17.82 -2.91
CA TYR A 97 -6.11 17.27 -2.01
C TYR A 97 -7.51 17.63 -2.48
N GLN A 98 -8.45 16.77 -2.16
CA GLN A 98 -9.85 17.06 -2.35
C GLN A 98 -10.29 18.11 -1.32
N ALA A 99 -10.69 19.27 -1.80
CA ALA A 99 -11.22 20.35 -0.97
C ALA A 99 -12.75 20.33 -1.01
N ASN A 100 -13.38 20.33 0.16
CA ASN A 100 -14.83 20.38 0.29
C ASN A 100 -15.24 21.82 0.59
N THR A 101 -15.50 22.59 -0.47
CA THR A 101 -15.89 24.00 -0.36
C THR A 101 -17.38 24.12 0.00
N GLN A 102 -17.69 24.78 1.09
CA GLN A 102 -19.06 25.07 1.47
C GLN A 102 -19.70 26.04 0.48
N VAL A 103 -20.86 25.69 -0.05
CA VAL A 103 -21.63 26.54 -0.97
C VAL A 103 -22.60 27.38 -0.16
N LYS A 104 -22.77 28.68 -0.49
CA LYS A 104 -23.78 29.52 0.13
C LYS A 104 -25.17 29.01 -0.28
N GLY A 105 -25.88 28.44 0.68
CA GLY A 105 -27.19 27.85 0.46
C GLY A 105 -27.09 26.37 0.02
N ILE A 106 -28.18 25.91 -0.55
CA ILE A 106 -28.27 24.58 -1.16
C ILE A 106 -28.16 24.80 -2.67
N ASP A 107 -27.25 24.09 -3.35
CA ASP A 107 -27.17 24.17 -4.81
C ASP A 107 -28.45 23.58 -5.47
N GLU A 108 -28.57 23.72 -6.79
CA GLU A 108 -29.74 23.22 -7.54
C GLU A 108 -29.98 21.70 -7.37
N GLU A 109 -29.01 20.97 -6.80
CA GLU A 109 -29.07 19.54 -6.52
C GLU A 109 -29.24 19.23 -5.02
N GLY A 110 -29.44 20.23 -4.18
CA GLY A 110 -29.64 20.07 -2.75
C GLY A 110 -28.36 19.85 -1.94
N ARG A 111 -27.18 20.17 -2.50
CA ARG A 111 -25.88 19.95 -1.85
C ARG A 111 -25.41 21.22 -1.14
N LYS A 112 -24.81 21.02 0.02
CA LYS A 112 -24.17 22.07 0.82
C LYS A 112 -22.68 22.27 0.52
N PHE A 113 -22.06 21.32 -0.22
CA PHE A 113 -20.62 21.29 -0.49
C PHE A 113 -20.37 21.05 -1.97
N ARG A 114 -19.36 21.73 -2.48
CA ARG A 114 -18.73 21.47 -3.77
C ARG A 114 -17.36 20.85 -3.54
N THR A 115 -16.99 19.89 -4.35
CA THR A 115 -15.72 19.19 -4.27
C THR A 115 -14.85 19.52 -5.47
N ASP A 116 -13.67 20.08 -5.22
CA ASP A 116 -12.67 20.41 -6.22
C ASP A 116 -11.29 19.91 -5.75
N ILE A 117 -10.32 19.85 -6.64
CA ILE A 117 -8.94 19.53 -6.26
C ILE A 117 -8.18 20.82 -6.04
N ALA A 118 -7.62 20.97 -4.85
CA ALA A 118 -6.84 22.10 -4.42
C ALA A 118 -5.36 21.73 -4.26
N TYR A 119 -4.51 22.73 -4.16
CA TYR A 119 -3.07 22.63 -4.08
C TYR A 119 -2.52 23.36 -2.85
N ALA A 120 -1.53 22.77 -2.22
CA ALA A 120 -0.70 23.41 -1.20
C ALA A 120 0.76 23.02 -1.38
N GLU A 121 1.67 23.85 -0.89
CA GLU A 121 3.10 23.59 -0.94
C GLU A 121 3.78 23.90 0.39
N SER A 122 4.91 23.24 0.65
CA SER A 122 5.73 23.45 1.83
C SER A 122 7.21 23.28 1.52
N VAL A 123 8.07 23.98 2.25
CA VAL A 123 9.52 23.79 2.17
C VAL A 123 10.03 22.73 3.16
N ASP A 124 9.28 22.45 4.20
CA ASP A 124 9.67 21.57 5.29
C ASP A 124 8.71 20.37 5.49
N GLY A 125 7.61 20.32 4.73
CA GLY A 125 6.57 19.29 4.82
C GLY A 125 5.65 19.43 6.05
N MET A 126 5.84 20.44 6.89
CA MET A 126 5.06 20.67 8.12
C MET A 126 4.26 21.97 8.05
N ASN A 127 4.86 23.02 7.51
CA ASN A 127 4.22 24.33 7.37
C ASN A 127 3.73 24.51 5.94
N TRP A 128 2.42 24.39 5.74
CA TRP A 128 1.81 24.39 4.40
C TRP A 128 1.23 25.74 4.02
N THR A 129 1.58 26.20 2.81
CA THR A 129 1.05 27.41 2.20
C THR A 129 0.05 27.05 1.10
N ARG A 130 -1.09 27.70 1.12
CA ARG A 130 -2.12 27.63 0.06
C ARG A 130 -2.01 28.88 -0.80
N PRO A 131 -1.42 28.83 -2.00
CA PRO A 131 -1.30 30.01 -2.85
C PRO A 131 -2.65 30.48 -3.38
N ASP A 132 -2.85 31.81 -3.50
CA ASP A 132 -4.05 32.39 -4.10
C ASP A 132 -3.92 32.43 -5.63
N LEU A 133 -4.16 31.30 -6.28
CA LEU A 133 -3.93 31.08 -7.70
C LEU A 133 -4.98 31.72 -8.62
N LYS A 134 -6.22 31.77 -8.19
CA LYS A 134 -7.38 32.33 -8.92
C LYS A 134 -7.60 31.75 -10.33
N LEU A 135 -7.18 30.49 -10.57
CA LEU A 135 -7.38 29.80 -11.85
C LEU A 135 -8.89 29.62 -12.16
N PHE A 136 -9.71 29.53 -11.13
CA PHE A 136 -11.16 29.35 -11.23
C PHE A 136 -11.87 30.47 -10.48
N PRO A 137 -11.98 31.71 -11.06
CA PRO A 137 -12.50 32.89 -10.34
C PRO A 137 -13.97 32.78 -9.94
N HIS A 138 -14.73 31.87 -10.53
CA HIS A 138 -16.12 31.59 -10.14
C HIS A 138 -16.23 30.84 -8.79
N ILE A 139 -15.12 30.20 -8.33
CA ILE A 139 -15.08 29.52 -7.05
C ILE A 139 -14.76 30.52 -5.96
N GLN A 140 -15.75 30.81 -5.12
CA GLN A 140 -15.70 31.82 -4.06
C GLN A 140 -15.01 31.24 -2.82
N ARG A 141 -13.68 31.30 -2.77
CA ARG A 141 -12.88 30.91 -1.58
C ARG A 141 -11.64 31.79 -1.46
N THR A 142 -11.07 31.90 -0.27
CA THR A 142 -9.86 32.69 0.01
C THR A 142 -8.95 31.94 0.97
N PRO A 143 -7.72 31.59 0.55
CA PRO A 143 -7.17 31.74 -0.80
C PRO A 143 -7.84 30.79 -1.80
N ASN A 144 -7.93 31.16 -3.07
CA ASN A 144 -8.41 30.29 -4.13
C ASN A 144 -7.23 29.52 -4.74
N ASN A 145 -6.94 28.36 -4.15
CA ASN A 145 -5.87 27.45 -4.52
C ASN A 145 -6.35 26.22 -5.30
N VAL A 146 -7.53 26.28 -5.91
CA VAL A 146 -8.09 25.22 -6.72
C VAL A 146 -7.30 25.09 -8.02
N VAL A 147 -6.89 23.87 -8.34
CA VAL A 147 -6.08 23.55 -9.55
C VAL A 147 -6.81 22.66 -10.55
N VAL A 148 -7.80 21.86 -10.11
CA VAL A 148 -8.70 21.13 -11.00
C VAL A 148 -10.13 21.33 -10.55
N ALA A 149 -10.93 21.92 -11.43
CA ALA A 149 -12.37 22.08 -11.28
C ALA A 149 -13.03 22.04 -12.66
N ARG A 150 -14.28 21.68 -12.70
CA ARG A 150 -15.07 21.67 -13.94
C ARG A 150 -15.83 22.97 -14.07
N SER A 151 -15.12 24.00 -14.49
CA SER A 151 -15.64 25.38 -14.57
C SER A 151 -16.74 25.59 -15.60
N ASP A 152 -16.70 24.82 -16.67
CA ASP A 152 -17.69 24.84 -17.75
C ASP A 152 -19.02 24.18 -17.39
N ARG A 153 -19.01 23.39 -16.29
CA ARG A 153 -20.18 22.63 -15.82
C ARG A 153 -20.19 22.57 -14.30
N PRO A 154 -20.84 23.53 -13.60
CA PRO A 154 -20.82 23.63 -12.15
C PRO A 154 -21.36 22.41 -11.40
N LYS A 155 -22.03 21.47 -12.11
CA LYS A 155 -22.54 20.22 -11.54
C LYS A 155 -21.51 19.08 -11.53
N ILE A 156 -20.29 19.28 -12.04
CA ILE A 156 -19.25 18.27 -12.09
C ILE A 156 -18.19 18.57 -11.05
N GLU A 157 -17.97 17.60 -10.17
CA GLU A 157 -16.96 17.61 -9.13
C GLU A 157 -15.70 16.89 -9.59
N ALA A 158 -14.54 17.36 -9.15
CA ALA A 158 -13.26 16.67 -9.26
C ALA A 158 -12.84 16.18 -7.89
N CYS A 159 -12.58 14.88 -7.74
CA CYS A 159 -12.38 14.21 -6.46
C CYS A 159 -11.16 13.29 -6.47
N SER A 160 -10.64 13.01 -5.27
CA SER A 160 -9.68 11.94 -4.99
C SER A 160 -8.43 11.98 -5.89
N PRO A 161 -7.58 13.01 -5.78
CA PRO A 161 -6.36 13.11 -6.57
C PRO A 161 -5.36 12.01 -6.20
N CYS A 162 -4.70 11.46 -7.22
CA CYS A 162 -3.57 10.56 -7.07
C CYS A 162 -2.52 10.94 -8.12
N ILE A 163 -1.33 11.34 -7.71
CA ILE A 163 -0.23 11.62 -8.65
C ILE A 163 0.45 10.29 -8.98
N LEU A 164 0.59 10.03 -10.27
CA LEU A 164 1.06 8.75 -10.77
C LEU A 164 2.58 8.68 -10.85
N GLU A 165 3.13 7.59 -10.35
CA GLU A 165 4.51 7.17 -10.54
C GLU A 165 4.55 6.18 -11.71
N VAL A 166 4.86 6.68 -12.91
CA VAL A 166 4.84 5.90 -14.15
C VAL A 166 6.12 6.13 -14.94
N PRO A 167 6.51 5.20 -15.86
CA PRO A 167 7.64 5.39 -16.75
C PRO A 167 7.58 6.73 -17.50
N GLU A 168 8.73 7.34 -17.71
CA GLU A 168 8.83 8.65 -18.37
C GLU A 168 8.21 8.63 -19.77
N VAL A 169 8.41 7.55 -20.51
CA VAL A 169 7.86 7.36 -21.87
C VAL A 169 6.33 7.49 -21.92
N ASP A 170 5.65 7.16 -20.82
CA ASP A 170 4.19 7.21 -20.75
C ASP A 170 3.62 8.54 -20.24
N ARG A 171 4.49 9.48 -19.85
CA ARG A 171 4.09 10.79 -19.31
C ARG A 171 3.66 11.80 -20.37
N ARG A 172 3.86 11.54 -21.65
CA ARG A 172 3.56 12.49 -22.76
C ARG A 172 4.15 13.89 -22.52
N ASP A 173 5.42 13.95 -22.08
CA ASP A 173 6.18 15.17 -21.73
C ASP A 173 5.68 15.92 -20.48
N PHE A 174 4.64 15.48 -19.82
CA PHE A 174 4.19 16.07 -18.55
C PHE A 174 5.10 15.65 -17.38
N LYS A 175 5.38 16.60 -16.51
CA LYS A 175 6.08 16.33 -15.25
C LYS A 175 5.20 15.55 -14.27
N TYR A 176 3.92 15.90 -14.19
CA TYR A 176 2.93 15.28 -13.33
C TYR A 176 1.76 14.73 -14.12
N LEU A 177 1.33 13.54 -13.76
CA LEU A 177 0.06 12.97 -14.18
C LEU A 177 -0.81 12.78 -12.95
N MET A 178 -2.05 13.25 -13.00
CA MET A 178 -3.02 13.08 -11.93
C MET A 178 -4.15 12.17 -12.39
N LEU A 179 -4.35 11.08 -11.65
CA LEU A 179 -5.61 10.36 -11.68
C LEU A 179 -6.60 11.10 -10.80
N TYR A 180 -7.83 11.25 -11.26
CA TYR A 180 -8.90 11.82 -10.47
C TYR A 180 -10.24 11.25 -10.92
N ARG A 181 -11.25 11.43 -10.09
CA ARG A 181 -12.62 11.08 -10.43
C ARG A 181 -13.41 12.32 -10.80
N ALA A 182 -14.07 12.30 -11.94
CA ALA A 182 -15.11 13.26 -12.28
C ALA A 182 -16.48 12.67 -11.92
N LYS A 183 -17.31 13.45 -11.23
CA LYS A 183 -18.66 13.07 -10.77
C LYS A 183 -19.65 14.21 -11.05
N GLY A 184 -20.85 13.87 -11.50
CA GLY A 184 -21.93 14.84 -11.63
C GLY A 184 -23.17 14.27 -12.30
N ALA A 185 -24.32 14.82 -11.97
CA ALA A 185 -25.59 14.44 -12.59
C ALA A 185 -25.67 14.97 -14.03
N GLY A 186 -26.07 14.12 -14.95
CA GLY A 186 -26.24 14.48 -16.37
C GLY A 186 -24.98 14.82 -17.14
N SER A 187 -23.80 14.42 -16.61
CA SER A 187 -22.49 14.76 -17.18
C SER A 187 -22.07 13.86 -18.34
N GLY A 188 -22.80 12.78 -18.65
CA GLY A 188 -22.53 11.91 -19.80
C GLY A 188 -21.06 11.44 -19.84
N ASP A 189 -20.35 11.84 -20.88
CA ASP A 189 -18.97 11.44 -21.15
C ASP A 189 -17.94 11.98 -20.15
N LEU A 190 -18.29 12.92 -19.28
CA LEU A 190 -17.35 13.48 -18.29
C LEU A 190 -17.26 12.67 -17.00
N ASN A 191 -18.24 11.80 -16.69
CA ASN A 191 -18.18 10.93 -15.53
C ASN A 191 -17.14 9.83 -15.70
N GLY A 192 -16.48 9.47 -14.59
CA GLY A 192 -15.59 8.32 -14.53
C GLY A 192 -14.24 8.64 -13.92
N ILE A 193 -13.36 7.68 -13.98
CA ILE A 193 -11.96 7.80 -13.58
C ILE A 193 -11.18 8.37 -14.75
N ARG A 194 -10.42 9.42 -14.51
CA ARG A 194 -9.77 10.22 -15.54
C ARG A 194 -8.31 10.49 -15.18
N ILE A 195 -7.51 10.76 -16.21
CA ILE A 195 -6.11 11.18 -16.09
C ILE A 195 -5.94 12.54 -16.79
N ILE A 196 -5.11 13.40 -16.19
CA ILE A 196 -4.78 14.73 -16.71
C ILE A 196 -3.30 15.04 -16.45
N GLY A 197 -2.64 15.74 -17.37
CA GLY A 197 -1.22 16.07 -17.28
C GLY A 197 -0.97 17.53 -16.88
N SER A 198 0.19 17.77 -16.24
CA SER A 198 0.69 19.11 -15.90
C SER A 198 2.22 19.17 -15.96
N HIS A 199 2.77 20.32 -16.38
CA HIS A 199 4.22 20.56 -16.36
C HIS A 199 4.72 21.12 -15.02
N ASP A 200 3.85 21.73 -14.22
CA ASP A 200 4.21 22.41 -12.97
C ASP A 200 3.41 21.95 -11.74
N GLY A 201 2.37 21.11 -11.94
CA GLY A 201 1.47 20.64 -10.89
C GLY A 201 0.39 21.64 -10.48
N ILE A 202 0.36 22.83 -11.10
CA ILE A 202 -0.61 23.92 -10.87
C ILE A 202 -1.52 24.10 -12.08
N HIS A 203 -0.93 24.21 -13.27
CA HIS A 203 -1.66 24.37 -14.53
C HIS A 203 -1.85 22.98 -15.19
N TRP A 204 -3.06 22.48 -15.11
CA TRP A 204 -3.43 21.17 -15.66
C TRP A 204 -3.99 21.34 -17.07
N ASP A 205 -3.39 20.60 -18.02
CA ASP A 205 -3.77 20.68 -19.44
C ASP A 205 -5.08 19.96 -19.70
N VAL A 206 -6.16 20.73 -19.87
CA VAL A 206 -7.50 20.22 -20.17
C VAL A 206 -7.54 19.42 -21.48
N ALA A 207 -6.65 19.70 -22.44
CA ALA A 207 -6.59 18.96 -23.70
C ALA A 207 -6.05 17.52 -23.49
N SER A 208 -5.28 17.29 -22.45
CA SER A 208 -4.78 15.95 -22.08
C SER A 208 -5.81 15.11 -21.29
N ASP A 209 -6.89 15.73 -20.80
CA ASP A 209 -7.85 15.08 -19.90
C ASP A 209 -8.57 13.91 -20.57
N THR A 210 -8.18 12.70 -20.20
CA THR A 210 -8.62 11.45 -20.80
C THR A 210 -9.39 10.59 -19.79
N ARG A 211 -10.56 10.06 -20.18
CA ARG A 211 -11.28 9.09 -19.36
C ARG A 211 -10.66 7.69 -19.55
N LEU A 212 -10.22 7.09 -18.45
CA LEU A 212 -9.68 5.74 -18.44
C LEU A 212 -10.75 4.67 -18.18
N ALA A 213 -11.77 5.00 -17.38
CA ALA A 213 -12.85 4.06 -17.10
C ALA A 213 -14.15 4.78 -16.77
N HIS A 214 -15.23 4.37 -17.42
CA HIS A 214 -16.57 4.84 -17.09
C HIS A 214 -17.15 4.02 -15.93
N LEU A 215 -16.54 4.15 -14.77
CA LEU A 215 -16.93 3.46 -13.55
C LEU A 215 -17.53 4.41 -12.53
N HIS A 216 -18.58 3.96 -11.86
CA HIS A 216 -19.02 4.59 -10.61
C HIS A 216 -18.17 4.05 -9.46
N SER A 217 -16.96 4.55 -9.33
CA SER A 217 -16.07 4.28 -8.19
C SER A 217 -15.95 5.54 -7.34
N ASP A 218 -16.37 5.48 -6.08
CA ASP A 218 -16.59 6.69 -5.30
C ASP A 218 -15.29 7.28 -4.74
N CYS A 219 -14.32 6.50 -4.34
CA CYS A 219 -13.07 6.98 -3.72
C CYS A 219 -12.18 5.85 -3.24
N PRO A 220 -11.00 6.16 -2.77
CA PRO A 220 -9.96 6.68 -3.62
C PRO A 220 -9.63 5.64 -4.72
N ASN A 221 -9.27 6.12 -5.90
CA ASN A 221 -8.79 5.28 -6.97
C ASN A 221 -7.31 5.55 -7.14
N THR A 222 -6.51 4.52 -7.32
CA THR A 222 -5.07 4.64 -7.53
C THR A 222 -4.61 3.78 -8.69
N ILE A 223 -3.59 4.23 -9.40
CA ILE A 223 -2.90 3.43 -10.42
C ILE A 223 -1.44 3.28 -9.99
N SER A 224 -0.95 2.06 -10.08
CA SER A 224 0.46 1.71 -9.95
C SER A 224 0.98 1.10 -11.25
N PHE A 225 2.23 1.36 -11.60
CA PHE A 225 2.92 0.64 -12.65
C PHE A 225 3.68 -0.53 -12.04
N ASP A 226 3.30 -1.74 -12.41
CA ASP A 226 3.97 -2.96 -11.98
C ASP A 226 5.14 -3.26 -12.91
N THR A 227 6.35 -3.03 -12.44
CA THR A 227 7.58 -3.26 -13.19
C THR A 227 7.88 -4.73 -13.46
N LYS A 228 7.26 -5.66 -12.72
CA LYS A 228 7.44 -7.11 -12.93
C LYS A 228 6.62 -7.63 -14.10
N THR A 229 5.39 -7.14 -14.21
CA THR A 229 4.45 -7.55 -15.28
C THR A 229 4.42 -6.58 -16.45
N ASN A 230 5.04 -5.40 -16.29
CA ASN A 230 5.00 -4.29 -17.23
C ASN A 230 3.55 -3.84 -17.53
N GLN A 231 2.72 -3.78 -16.49
CA GLN A 231 1.30 -3.40 -16.58
C GLN A 231 0.96 -2.25 -15.64
N TYR A 232 -0.04 -1.49 -16.02
CA TYR A 232 -0.73 -0.56 -15.14
C TYR A 232 -1.82 -1.28 -14.37
N VAL A 233 -1.88 -1.10 -13.07
CA VAL A 233 -2.86 -1.73 -12.20
C VAL A 233 -3.62 -0.64 -11.44
N MET A 234 -4.93 -0.62 -11.64
CA MET A 234 -5.84 0.29 -10.96
C MET A 234 -6.56 -0.43 -9.82
N PHE A 235 -6.55 0.16 -8.63
CA PHE A 235 -7.37 -0.26 -7.52
C PHE A 235 -8.53 0.73 -7.36
N CYS A 236 -9.73 0.20 -7.28
CA CYS A 236 -10.97 0.97 -7.29
C CYS A 236 -12.07 0.28 -6.47
N ARG A 237 -13.20 0.99 -6.31
CA ARG A 237 -14.35 0.50 -5.57
C ARG A 237 -15.63 0.74 -6.38
N PRO A 238 -15.86 -0.02 -7.45
CA PRO A 238 -17.06 0.15 -8.28
C PRO A 238 -18.33 -0.14 -7.48
N LYS A 239 -19.42 0.54 -7.84
CA LYS A 239 -20.71 0.38 -7.19
C LYS A 239 -21.29 -1.01 -7.41
N HIS A 240 -21.15 -1.52 -8.63
CA HIS A 240 -21.61 -2.84 -9.04
C HIS A 240 -20.39 -3.70 -9.38
N ILE A 241 -20.35 -4.89 -8.83
CA ILE A 241 -19.31 -5.89 -9.08
C ILE A 241 -20.01 -7.17 -9.48
N TYR A 242 -19.78 -7.62 -10.69
CA TYR A 242 -20.34 -8.84 -11.24
C TYR A 242 -19.44 -10.03 -10.90
N ARG A 243 -20.06 -11.15 -10.56
CA ARG A 243 -19.38 -12.44 -10.38
C ARG A 243 -20.00 -13.51 -11.24
N ALA A 244 -19.15 -14.32 -11.86
CA ALA A 244 -19.59 -15.51 -12.58
C ALA A 244 -19.97 -16.64 -11.60
N PHE A 245 -21.15 -17.24 -11.85
CA PHE A 245 -21.57 -18.50 -11.25
C PHE A 245 -21.97 -19.42 -12.40
N GLY A 246 -21.05 -20.27 -12.84
CA GLY A 246 -21.21 -21.00 -14.10
C GLY A 246 -21.32 -20.02 -15.27
N ASP A 247 -22.38 -20.16 -16.08
CA ASP A 247 -22.65 -19.29 -17.23
C ASP A 247 -23.45 -18.01 -16.86
N THR A 248 -23.73 -17.78 -15.60
CA THR A 248 -24.54 -16.64 -15.13
C THR A 248 -23.66 -15.61 -14.43
N MET A 249 -23.77 -14.35 -14.87
CA MET A 249 -23.17 -13.21 -14.17
C MET A 249 -24.16 -12.66 -13.15
N ILE A 250 -23.75 -12.63 -11.90
CA ILE A 250 -24.57 -12.11 -10.80
C ILE A 250 -24.00 -10.75 -10.35
N ASP A 251 -24.83 -9.72 -10.37
CA ASP A 251 -24.54 -8.44 -9.74
C ASP A 251 -24.56 -8.61 -8.21
N THR A 252 -23.41 -8.46 -7.58
CA THR A 252 -23.29 -8.58 -6.13
C THR A 252 -23.72 -7.29 -5.38
N GLY A 253 -24.18 -6.28 -6.13
CA GLY A 253 -24.68 -5.03 -5.56
C GLY A 253 -23.62 -4.06 -5.07
N ALA A 254 -24.07 -2.95 -4.47
CA ALA A 254 -23.23 -1.85 -3.97
C ALA A 254 -22.52 -2.18 -2.66
N SER A 255 -21.68 -3.20 -2.61
CA SER A 255 -21.15 -3.74 -1.38
C SER A 255 -19.72 -3.26 -1.06
N ARG A 256 -19.36 -2.02 -1.35
CA ARG A 256 -18.10 -1.39 -0.89
C ARG A 256 -16.94 -2.39 -0.72
N ARG A 257 -16.53 -3.02 -1.81
CA ARG A 257 -15.44 -4.01 -1.92
C ARG A 257 -14.35 -3.46 -2.79
N ILE A 258 -13.14 -3.96 -2.64
CA ILE A 258 -12.01 -3.53 -3.46
C ILE A 258 -11.95 -4.37 -4.73
N ALA A 259 -11.79 -3.67 -5.85
CA ALA A 259 -11.61 -4.29 -7.16
C ALA A 259 -10.33 -3.80 -7.84
N ARG A 260 -9.84 -4.62 -8.76
CA ARG A 260 -8.66 -4.41 -9.58
C ARG A 260 -9.04 -4.38 -11.05
N LEU A 261 -8.40 -3.49 -11.79
CA LEU A 261 -8.32 -3.48 -13.25
C LEU A 261 -6.84 -3.47 -13.64
N ALA A 262 -6.49 -4.06 -14.78
CA ALA A 262 -5.16 -3.96 -15.34
C ALA A 262 -5.22 -3.60 -16.81
N SER A 263 -4.17 -2.90 -17.30
CA SER A 263 -4.02 -2.53 -18.69
C SER A 263 -2.54 -2.46 -19.07
N ASP A 264 -2.21 -2.83 -20.30
CA ASP A 264 -0.88 -2.68 -20.87
C ASP A 264 -0.60 -1.24 -21.33
N SER A 265 -1.63 -0.38 -21.34
CA SER A 265 -1.53 1.02 -21.76
C SER A 265 -2.22 1.96 -20.77
N LEU A 266 -1.51 3.04 -20.41
CA LEU A 266 -2.05 4.03 -19.48
C LEU A 266 -3.21 4.84 -20.07
N TRP A 267 -3.12 5.23 -21.35
CA TRP A 267 -3.99 6.24 -21.98
C TRP A 267 -5.16 5.67 -22.80
N THR A 268 -5.67 4.52 -22.44
CA THR A 268 -6.77 3.84 -23.13
C THR A 268 -8.03 3.76 -22.28
N ASP A 269 -9.15 3.35 -22.86
CA ASP A 269 -10.33 2.94 -22.09
C ASP A 269 -10.09 1.52 -21.54
N TRP A 270 -9.87 1.42 -20.25
CA TRP A 270 -9.54 0.16 -19.57
C TRP A 270 -10.70 -0.83 -19.52
N LEU A 271 -11.93 -0.35 -19.74
CA LEU A 271 -13.11 -1.22 -19.77
C LEU A 271 -13.38 -1.82 -21.15
N ALA A 272 -12.63 -1.41 -22.16
CA ALA A 272 -12.77 -2.01 -23.50
C ALA A 272 -12.34 -3.50 -23.50
N ASP A 273 -11.30 -3.83 -22.73
CA ASP A 273 -10.67 -5.15 -22.72
C ASP A 273 -10.65 -5.83 -21.35
N SER A 274 -11.18 -5.18 -20.31
CA SER A 274 -11.06 -5.65 -18.91
C SER A 274 -12.30 -5.28 -18.10
N GLU A 275 -12.66 -6.14 -17.15
CA GLU A 275 -13.71 -5.89 -16.16
C GLU A 275 -13.12 -5.77 -14.75
N PRO A 276 -13.74 -4.97 -13.86
CA PRO A 276 -13.29 -4.89 -12.47
C PRO A 276 -13.37 -6.24 -11.77
N GLN A 277 -12.22 -6.76 -11.37
CA GLN A 277 -12.12 -8.00 -10.60
C GLN A 277 -12.14 -7.71 -9.11
N THR A 278 -13.09 -8.25 -8.36
CA THR A 278 -13.08 -8.18 -6.90
C THR A 278 -11.89 -8.95 -6.34
N ILE A 279 -11.06 -8.28 -5.55
CA ILE A 279 -9.86 -8.87 -4.95
C ILE A 279 -9.91 -8.92 -3.42
N LEU A 280 -10.66 -8.02 -2.78
CA LEU A 280 -10.75 -7.99 -1.33
C LEU A 280 -12.17 -7.67 -0.87
N VAL A 281 -12.63 -8.47 0.08
CA VAL A 281 -13.96 -8.34 0.71
C VAL A 281 -13.81 -8.45 2.22
N PRO A 282 -14.73 -7.85 3.00
CA PRO A 282 -14.75 -8.04 4.45
C PRO A 282 -14.86 -9.52 4.83
N ASP A 283 -14.14 -9.90 5.85
CA ASP A 283 -14.10 -11.26 6.39
C ASP A 283 -14.87 -11.40 7.72
N GLU A 284 -14.70 -12.52 8.41
CA GLU A 284 -15.40 -12.79 9.67
C GLU A 284 -14.94 -11.88 10.81
N ILE A 285 -13.67 -11.44 10.81
CA ILE A 285 -13.13 -10.51 11.81
C ILE A 285 -13.76 -9.13 11.61
N ASP A 286 -13.83 -8.67 10.35
CA ASP A 286 -14.48 -7.40 10.00
C ASP A 286 -15.96 -7.41 10.43
N ASN A 287 -16.66 -8.51 10.18
CA ASN A 287 -18.07 -8.65 10.56
C ASN A 287 -18.25 -8.65 12.08
N ALA A 288 -17.35 -9.32 12.83
CA ALA A 288 -17.40 -9.37 14.29
C ALA A 288 -17.14 -8.00 14.95
N THR A 289 -16.37 -7.15 14.29
CA THR A 289 -16.06 -5.78 14.75
C THR A 289 -16.94 -4.70 14.11
N HIS A 290 -17.93 -5.11 13.30
CA HIS A 290 -18.87 -4.24 12.58
C HIS A 290 -18.25 -3.37 11.49
N PHE A 291 -17.02 -3.62 11.05
CA PHE A 291 -16.40 -2.99 9.87
C PHE A 291 -16.72 -3.76 8.60
N ASN A 292 -17.99 -3.86 8.27
CA ASN A 292 -18.55 -4.75 7.24
C ASN A 292 -18.33 -4.26 5.80
N PHE A 293 -17.65 -3.13 5.64
CA PHE A 293 -17.42 -2.49 4.35
C PHE A 293 -15.97 -2.01 4.25
N PHE A 294 -15.47 -1.90 3.02
CA PHE A 294 -14.23 -1.19 2.73
C PHE A 294 -14.56 0.12 2.04
N TYR A 295 -14.11 1.23 2.62
CA TYR A 295 -14.34 2.55 2.04
C TYR A 295 -13.46 2.76 0.81
N GLY A 296 -12.20 2.37 0.87
CA GLY A 296 -11.23 2.38 -0.21
C GLY A 296 -10.00 1.55 0.11
N MET A 297 -9.06 1.50 -0.81
CA MET A 297 -7.72 0.95 -0.63
C MET A 297 -6.75 1.67 -1.56
N PRO A 298 -6.38 2.92 -1.25
CA PRO A 298 -5.32 3.56 -2.00
C PRO A 298 -4.03 2.73 -1.89
N THR A 299 -3.39 2.51 -3.02
CA THR A 299 -2.29 1.55 -3.14
C THR A 299 -1.11 2.18 -3.87
N ARG A 300 0.10 1.85 -3.43
CA ARG A 300 1.37 2.18 -4.08
C ARG A 300 2.15 0.91 -4.38
N PHE A 301 2.78 0.83 -5.54
CA PHE A 301 3.74 -0.22 -5.86
C PHE A 301 5.15 0.27 -5.50
N TYR A 302 5.83 -0.47 -4.62
CA TYR A 302 7.18 -0.13 -4.18
C TYR A 302 7.96 -1.40 -3.88
N ALA A 303 9.18 -1.49 -4.40
CA ALA A 303 10.09 -2.62 -4.23
C ALA A 303 9.42 -3.99 -4.55
N GLY A 304 8.67 -4.02 -5.65
CA GLY A 304 8.01 -5.23 -6.13
C GLY A 304 6.80 -5.69 -5.31
N ILE A 305 6.22 -4.81 -4.49
CA ILE A 305 5.10 -5.09 -3.60
C ILE A 305 4.04 -4.01 -3.76
N TYR A 306 2.79 -4.41 -3.80
CA TYR A 306 1.65 -3.53 -3.68
C TYR A 306 1.34 -3.28 -2.20
N TRP A 307 1.55 -2.06 -1.75
CA TRP A 307 1.24 -1.59 -0.41
C TRP A 307 -0.12 -0.90 -0.43
N GLY A 308 -1.13 -1.53 0.14
CA GLY A 308 -2.48 -0.99 0.21
C GLY A 308 -2.75 -0.40 1.61
N PHE A 309 -3.35 0.78 1.63
CA PHE A 309 -3.87 1.41 2.83
C PHE A 309 -5.38 1.20 2.84
N LEU A 310 -5.78 0.02 3.33
CA LEU A 310 -7.18 -0.38 3.37
C LEU A 310 -7.94 0.48 4.37
N GLU A 311 -9.15 0.88 3.99
CA GLU A 311 -10.04 1.71 4.79
C GLU A 311 -11.27 0.91 5.24
N PRO A 312 -11.19 0.09 6.32
CA PRO A 312 -12.36 -0.53 6.92
C PRO A 312 -13.35 0.53 7.40
N PHE A 313 -14.62 0.30 7.12
CA PHE A 313 -15.70 1.25 7.34
C PHE A 313 -16.85 0.62 8.11
N ARG A 314 -17.16 1.16 9.26
CA ARG A 314 -18.40 0.92 9.99
C ARG A 314 -19.44 1.91 9.47
N MET A 315 -20.44 1.43 8.73
CA MET A 315 -21.36 2.26 7.97
C MET A 315 -21.95 3.41 8.78
N ASN A 316 -21.83 4.62 8.23
CA ASN A 316 -22.23 5.90 8.81
C ASN A 316 -21.50 6.29 10.11
N ASP A 317 -20.37 5.69 10.38
CA ASP A 317 -19.64 5.85 11.61
C ASP A 317 -18.11 5.96 11.32
N PHE A 318 -17.31 5.14 11.95
CA PHE A 318 -15.86 5.20 11.93
C PHE A 318 -15.21 4.69 10.63
N ILE A 319 -14.08 5.27 10.27
CA ILE A 319 -13.16 4.76 9.25
C ILE A 319 -11.74 4.85 9.80
N HIS A 320 -10.98 3.78 9.66
CA HIS A 320 -9.55 3.80 9.96
C HIS A 320 -8.74 3.27 8.76
N THR A 321 -7.44 3.33 8.84
CA THR A 321 -6.55 2.78 7.83
C THR A 321 -5.79 1.57 8.38
N GLU A 322 -5.80 0.46 7.65
CA GLU A 322 -4.99 -0.74 7.89
C GLU A 322 -3.94 -0.90 6.79
N LEU A 323 -2.77 -1.44 7.16
CA LEU A 323 -1.78 -1.85 6.19
C LEU A 323 -2.13 -3.22 5.62
N VAL A 324 -2.18 -3.32 4.29
CA VAL A 324 -2.29 -4.57 3.55
C VAL A 324 -1.23 -4.63 2.47
N PHE A 325 -0.82 -5.80 2.07
CA PHE A 325 0.25 -5.96 1.08
C PHE A 325 -0.01 -7.14 0.15
N SER A 326 0.50 -7.04 -1.06
CA SER A 326 0.40 -8.10 -2.07
C SER A 326 1.63 -8.13 -2.96
N ARG A 327 2.05 -9.34 -3.38
CA ARG A 327 3.16 -9.52 -4.32
C ARG A 327 2.71 -9.66 -5.78
N ASP A 328 1.42 -9.85 -6.01
CA ASP A 328 0.81 -10.03 -7.34
C ASP A 328 -0.32 -9.05 -7.67
N GLY A 329 -0.70 -8.19 -6.70
CA GLY A 329 -1.80 -7.25 -6.85
C GLY A 329 -3.20 -7.88 -6.87
N ILE A 330 -3.30 -9.16 -6.55
CA ILE A 330 -4.56 -9.93 -6.55
C ILE A 330 -4.84 -10.48 -5.16
N HIS A 331 -3.84 -11.14 -4.56
CA HIS A 331 -3.94 -11.75 -3.24
C HIS A 331 -3.31 -10.80 -2.22
N PHE A 332 -4.15 -10.15 -1.44
CA PHE A 332 -3.71 -9.23 -0.39
C PHE A 332 -3.76 -9.91 0.96
N ASP A 333 -2.62 -9.87 1.65
CA ASP A 333 -2.51 -10.28 3.04
C ASP A 333 -2.83 -9.09 3.96
N ARG A 334 -3.48 -9.37 5.07
CA ARG A 334 -3.75 -8.43 6.15
C ARG A 334 -3.01 -8.87 7.42
N LEU A 335 -2.57 -7.90 8.20
CA LEU A 335 -1.92 -8.21 9.47
C LEU A 335 -2.89 -8.92 10.44
N PRO A 336 -2.40 -9.86 11.26
CA PRO A 336 -3.20 -10.40 12.36
C PRO A 336 -3.76 -9.28 13.25
N ASP A 337 -4.90 -9.50 13.88
CA ASP A 337 -5.55 -8.55 14.79
C ASP A 337 -5.96 -7.20 14.17
N ARG A 338 -5.79 -7.01 12.86
CA ARG A 338 -6.22 -5.81 12.12
C ARG A 338 -5.77 -4.49 12.78
N PRO A 339 -4.47 -4.31 13.05
CA PRO A 339 -4.00 -3.11 13.70
C PRO A 339 -4.17 -1.89 12.79
N LYS A 340 -4.51 -0.76 13.37
CA LYS A 340 -4.57 0.50 12.65
C LYS A 340 -3.16 0.97 12.26
N LEU A 341 -3.01 1.47 11.05
CA LEU A 341 -1.77 2.09 10.59
C LEU A 341 -1.46 3.38 11.35
N ILE A 342 -2.51 4.16 11.61
CA ILE A 342 -2.48 5.39 12.41
C ILE A 342 -3.63 5.30 13.41
N GLU A 343 -3.34 5.43 14.70
CA GLU A 343 -4.37 5.40 15.74
C GLU A 343 -5.24 6.66 15.69
N TYR A 344 -6.49 6.54 16.13
CA TYR A 344 -7.35 7.71 16.34
C TYR A 344 -6.73 8.66 17.34
N GLY A 345 -7.12 9.93 17.28
CA GLY A 345 -6.83 10.88 18.34
C GLY A 345 -7.61 10.58 19.62
N PRO A 346 -7.27 11.25 20.72
CA PRO A 346 -8.09 11.21 21.92
C PRO A 346 -9.53 11.70 21.63
N GLU A 347 -10.49 11.19 22.38
CA GLU A 347 -11.90 11.60 22.28
C GLU A 347 -12.04 13.13 22.30
N GLY A 348 -12.76 13.70 21.34
CA GLY A 348 -12.96 15.14 21.13
C GLY A 348 -11.81 15.82 20.38
N SER A 349 -10.81 15.08 19.91
CA SER A 349 -9.77 15.63 19.02
C SER A 349 -10.26 15.70 17.57
N TRP A 350 -9.51 16.42 16.73
CA TRP A 350 -9.85 16.68 15.34
C TRP A 350 -9.80 15.42 14.43
N ASP A 351 -9.27 14.31 14.91
CA ASP A 351 -9.05 13.07 14.15
C ASP A 351 -9.43 11.80 14.95
N ASP A 352 -10.46 11.90 15.78
CA ASP A 352 -10.90 10.82 16.65
C ASP A 352 -11.95 9.88 16.03
N GLU A 353 -12.52 10.23 14.88
CA GLU A 353 -13.61 9.46 14.27
C GLU A 353 -13.21 8.81 12.93
N MET A 354 -12.49 9.53 12.07
CA MET A 354 -12.08 9.00 10.77
C MET A 354 -10.64 9.38 10.43
N ILE A 355 -9.90 8.39 9.87
CA ILE A 355 -8.54 8.58 9.37
C ILE A 355 -8.42 7.94 7.98
N PHE A 356 -8.01 8.76 7.01
CA PHE A 356 -7.70 8.35 5.64
C PHE A 356 -6.23 8.65 5.35
N ALA A 357 -5.38 7.63 5.42
CA ALA A 357 -3.97 7.80 5.13
C ALA A 357 -3.69 7.68 3.62
N SER A 358 -2.74 8.48 3.13
CA SER A 358 -2.29 8.40 1.76
C SER A 358 -1.05 7.50 1.63
N PRO A 359 -1.00 6.58 0.68
CA PRO A 359 0.18 5.78 0.42
C PRO A 359 1.30 6.55 -0.29
N SER A 360 1.15 7.86 -0.45
CA SER A 360 2.16 8.75 -1.01
C SER A 360 3.21 9.15 0.03
N TRP A 361 3.73 8.18 0.82
CA TRP A 361 4.77 8.50 1.79
C TRP A 361 5.97 9.16 1.13
N VAL A 362 6.56 10.12 1.82
CA VAL A 362 7.76 10.84 1.41
C VAL A 362 8.93 10.38 2.26
N GLU A 363 10.07 10.09 1.64
CA GLU A 363 11.30 9.77 2.36
C GLU A 363 11.95 11.05 2.88
N VAL A 364 12.15 11.13 4.21
CA VAL A 364 12.84 12.24 4.87
C VAL A 364 13.83 11.67 5.88
N GLY A 365 15.09 11.64 5.50
CA GLY A 365 16.12 10.96 6.30
C GLY A 365 15.82 9.45 6.41
N ASP A 366 15.78 8.97 7.65
CA ASP A 366 15.51 7.59 7.98
C ASP A 366 14.03 7.29 8.24
N GLU A 367 13.13 8.19 7.83
CA GLU A 367 11.69 8.08 8.04
C GLU A 367 10.91 8.09 6.73
N TRP A 368 9.77 7.42 6.72
CA TRP A 368 8.66 7.63 5.80
C TRP A 368 7.64 8.53 6.46
N TRP A 369 7.36 9.66 5.84
CA TRP A 369 6.36 10.63 6.24
C TRP A 369 5.05 10.33 5.53
N ILE A 370 4.02 10.00 6.31
CA ILE A 370 2.69 9.60 5.83
C ILE A 370 1.71 10.71 6.17
N TYR A 371 1.19 11.38 5.15
CA TYR A 371 0.15 12.37 5.34
C TYR A 371 -1.22 11.68 5.35
N TYR A 372 -2.12 12.18 6.18
CA TYR A 372 -3.47 11.65 6.33
C TYR A 372 -4.47 12.78 6.52
N THR A 373 -5.74 12.52 6.21
CA THR A 373 -6.85 13.39 6.65
C THR A 373 -7.54 12.77 7.83
N GLY A 374 -7.74 13.56 8.88
CA GLY A 374 -8.49 13.19 10.06
C GLY A 374 -9.79 13.97 10.15
N TRP A 375 -10.81 13.43 10.85
CA TRP A 375 -12.11 14.04 11.01
C TRP A 375 -12.64 13.84 12.42
N ASP A 376 -13.26 14.91 12.97
CA ASP A 376 -13.84 14.97 14.32
C ASP A 376 -15.31 14.55 14.39
N GLY A 377 -15.80 13.86 13.39
CA GLY A 377 -17.17 13.39 13.35
C GLY A 377 -17.34 12.20 12.40
N PRO A 378 -18.41 11.39 12.65
CA PRO A 378 -18.64 10.17 11.89
C PRO A 378 -19.04 10.45 10.44
N HIS A 379 -18.88 9.47 9.59
CA HIS A 379 -19.15 9.58 8.15
C HIS A 379 -20.59 10.02 7.84
N GLY A 380 -21.55 9.61 8.65
CA GLY A 380 -22.97 9.89 8.47
C GLY A 380 -23.43 11.32 8.82
N THR A 381 -22.57 12.14 9.43
CA THR A 381 -22.92 13.54 9.80
C THR A 381 -22.34 14.54 8.81
N ALA A 382 -23.09 15.65 8.63
CA ALA A 382 -22.58 16.81 7.89
C ALA A 382 -21.81 17.79 8.80
N GLU A 383 -22.00 17.71 10.11
CA GLU A 383 -21.41 18.58 11.12
C GLU A 383 -20.09 17.97 11.62
N ARG A 384 -19.11 17.95 10.73
CA ARG A 384 -17.76 17.45 11.02
C ARG A 384 -16.73 18.34 10.38
N ARG A 385 -15.54 18.40 10.98
CA ARG A 385 -14.39 19.14 10.44
C ARG A 385 -13.28 18.16 10.13
N GLY A 386 -12.58 18.42 9.06
CA GLY A 386 -11.43 17.65 8.65
C GLY A 386 -10.18 18.51 8.56
N ALA A 387 -9.03 17.92 8.84
CA ALA A 387 -7.73 18.55 8.74
C ALA A 387 -6.68 17.55 8.22
N VAL A 388 -5.49 18.05 7.84
CA VAL A 388 -4.36 17.22 7.43
C VAL A 388 -3.42 16.99 8.59
N GLY A 389 -3.09 15.73 8.84
CA GLY A 389 -2.04 15.31 9.77
C GLY A 389 -0.84 14.70 9.06
N LEU A 390 0.24 14.63 9.80
CA LEU A 390 1.46 13.93 9.47
C LEU A 390 1.70 12.82 10.49
N ALA A 391 1.94 11.60 10.02
CA ALA A 391 2.44 10.49 10.82
C ALA A 391 3.77 10.00 10.23
N LYS A 392 4.59 9.40 11.05
CA LYS A 392 5.94 8.96 10.68
C LYS A 392 6.16 7.53 11.07
N VAL A 393 6.86 6.81 10.23
CA VAL A 393 7.35 5.47 10.50
C VAL A 393 8.79 5.37 10.02
N ARG A 394 9.58 4.50 10.62
CA ARG A 394 10.91 4.16 10.12
C ARG A 394 10.86 3.86 8.62
N LYS A 395 11.82 4.35 7.84
CA LYS A 395 11.97 3.99 6.42
C LYS A 395 11.97 2.46 6.27
N GLN A 396 11.08 1.92 5.43
CA GLN A 396 10.87 0.47 5.24
C GLN A 396 10.49 -0.29 6.53
N GLY A 397 9.90 0.39 7.51
CA GLY A 397 9.79 -0.08 8.88
C GLY A 397 8.38 -0.48 9.33
N PHE A 398 7.43 -0.76 8.43
CA PHE A 398 6.09 -1.17 8.83
C PHE A 398 6.06 -2.49 9.62
N VAL A 399 6.93 -3.43 9.26
CA VAL A 399 7.02 -4.74 9.93
C VAL A 399 8.47 -5.12 10.12
N SER A 400 8.80 -5.66 11.30
CA SER A 400 10.11 -6.24 11.60
C SER A 400 10.00 -7.72 11.97
N MET A 401 11.15 -8.40 11.92
CA MET A 401 11.38 -9.65 12.63
C MET A 401 12.12 -9.32 13.92
N ARG A 402 11.47 -9.55 15.08
CA ARG A 402 12.02 -9.26 16.40
C ARG A 402 12.62 -10.48 17.05
N GLY A 403 13.92 -10.40 17.34
CA GLY A 403 14.62 -11.44 18.10
C GLY A 403 14.33 -11.33 19.61
N PRO A 404 14.07 -12.47 20.30
CA PRO A 404 13.85 -12.48 21.74
C PRO A 404 15.17 -12.26 22.52
N HIS A 405 15.07 -11.94 23.80
CA HIS A 405 16.23 -11.77 24.71
C HIS A 405 17.19 -12.96 24.69
N GLY A 406 16.70 -14.18 24.51
CA GLY A 406 17.51 -15.37 24.42
C GLY A 406 18.16 -15.64 23.07
N GLY A 407 17.94 -14.76 22.11
CA GLY A 407 18.36 -14.90 20.73
C GLY A 407 17.46 -15.83 19.91
N GLY A 408 17.30 -15.50 18.67
CA GLY A 408 16.60 -16.27 17.66
C GLY A 408 17.21 -16.10 16.28
N VAL A 409 16.77 -16.90 15.33
CA VAL A 409 17.31 -16.89 13.96
C VAL A 409 16.17 -16.78 12.96
N VAL A 410 16.34 -15.91 11.97
CA VAL A 410 15.55 -15.85 10.74
C VAL A 410 16.38 -16.41 9.62
N SER A 411 15.93 -17.50 9.01
CA SER A 411 16.57 -18.08 7.82
C SER A 411 15.75 -17.77 6.59
N THR A 412 16.44 -17.36 5.53
CA THR A 412 15.80 -17.16 4.23
C THR A 412 15.64 -18.45 3.46
N ARG A 413 14.78 -18.44 2.46
CA ARG A 413 14.81 -19.40 1.36
C ARG A 413 16.13 -19.28 0.59
N GLN A 414 16.32 -20.15 -0.38
CA GLN A 414 17.40 -20.03 -1.34
C GLN A 414 17.25 -18.74 -2.14
N LEU A 415 18.29 -17.94 -2.17
CA LEU A 415 18.38 -16.66 -2.85
C LEU A 415 19.53 -16.72 -3.84
N ARG A 416 19.31 -16.30 -5.07
CA ARG A 416 20.43 -16.00 -5.96
C ARG A 416 20.91 -14.58 -5.68
N TRP A 417 22.14 -14.48 -5.16
CA TRP A 417 22.67 -13.18 -4.76
C TRP A 417 23.10 -12.38 -6.01
N PRO A 418 22.58 -11.15 -6.21
CA PRO A 418 22.83 -10.39 -7.45
C PRO A 418 24.24 -9.80 -7.50
N GLY A 419 24.97 -9.80 -6.40
CA GLY A 419 26.22 -9.08 -6.17
C GLY A 419 26.02 -7.91 -5.21
N GLY A 420 27.11 -7.18 -4.94
CA GLY A 420 27.11 -6.10 -3.97
C GLY A 420 27.15 -6.56 -2.52
N ASP A 421 27.23 -5.59 -1.62
CA ASP A 421 27.27 -5.83 -0.18
C ASP A 421 25.88 -6.13 0.39
N LEU A 422 25.84 -6.87 1.49
CA LEU A 422 24.62 -7.04 2.26
C LEU A 422 24.38 -5.80 3.10
N ILE A 423 23.31 -5.10 2.83
CA ILE A 423 22.82 -3.97 3.63
C ILE A 423 21.58 -4.41 4.40
N VAL A 424 21.55 -4.14 5.68
CA VAL A 424 20.40 -4.40 6.56
C VAL A 424 19.82 -3.12 7.13
N ASN A 425 18.49 -3.09 7.21
CA ASN A 425 17.76 -2.10 7.98
C ASN A 425 17.37 -2.76 9.30
N ALA A 426 18.01 -2.35 10.40
CA ALA A 426 17.85 -3.01 11.69
C ALA A 426 18.02 -2.03 12.85
N ASP A 427 17.30 -2.31 13.94
CA ASP A 427 17.54 -1.72 15.26
C ASP A 427 18.00 -2.81 16.22
N ALA A 428 19.29 -2.78 16.55
CA ALA A 428 19.95 -3.65 17.51
C ALA A 428 20.53 -2.83 18.67
N SER A 429 19.99 -1.64 18.96
CA SER A 429 20.48 -0.74 20.00
C SER A 429 20.37 -1.31 21.42
N GLN A 430 19.48 -2.27 21.62
CA GLN A 430 19.29 -2.96 22.91
C GLN A 430 19.92 -4.37 22.93
N GLY A 431 20.51 -4.80 21.83
CA GLY A 431 21.03 -6.15 21.71
C GLY A 431 22.06 -6.29 20.60
N LEU A 432 21.87 -7.28 19.72
CA LEU A 432 22.81 -7.50 18.63
C LEU A 432 22.18 -8.21 17.42
N LEU A 433 22.80 -7.98 16.26
CA LEU A 433 22.55 -8.71 15.02
C LEU A 433 23.88 -9.28 14.51
N ARG A 434 23.85 -10.54 14.05
CA ARG A 434 24.90 -11.19 13.25
C ARG A 434 24.29 -11.95 12.10
N VAL A 435 25.06 -12.17 11.05
CA VAL A 435 24.61 -12.88 9.87
C VAL A 435 25.55 -14.02 9.55
N ARG A 436 24.96 -15.17 9.22
CA ARG A 436 25.66 -16.31 8.65
C ARG A 436 25.14 -16.55 7.23
N VAL A 437 26.04 -16.95 6.35
CA VAL A 437 25.69 -17.37 4.98
C VAL A 437 25.82 -18.87 4.85
N SER A 438 24.82 -19.53 4.33
CA SER A 438 24.83 -20.97 4.07
C SER A 438 24.60 -21.24 2.59
N ASP A 439 25.04 -22.42 2.15
CA ASP A 439 24.75 -22.95 0.81
C ASP A 439 23.30 -23.46 0.68
N GLU A 440 22.96 -23.98 -0.48
CA GLU A 440 21.63 -24.56 -0.77
C GLU A 440 21.23 -25.65 0.25
N LYS A 441 22.20 -26.38 0.80
CA LYS A 441 22.01 -27.49 1.75
C LYS A 441 22.09 -27.05 3.23
N ARG A 442 22.08 -25.74 3.47
CA ARG A 442 22.22 -25.12 4.81
C ARG A 442 23.57 -25.38 5.49
N LYS A 443 24.61 -25.72 4.71
CA LYS A 443 25.97 -25.81 5.23
C LYS A 443 26.57 -24.40 5.24
N PRO A 444 27.12 -23.94 6.38
CA PRO A 444 27.79 -22.65 6.43
C PRO A 444 28.88 -22.54 5.37
N ILE A 445 28.97 -21.40 4.70
CA ILE A 445 30.04 -21.06 3.77
C ILE A 445 31.24 -20.61 4.60
N GLU A 446 32.42 -21.18 4.31
CA GLU A 446 33.68 -20.86 5.01
C GLU A 446 33.94 -19.36 5.00
N SER A 447 34.31 -18.80 6.14
CA SER A 447 34.56 -17.38 6.38
C SER A 447 33.32 -16.47 6.34
N PHE A 448 32.11 -17.03 6.33
CA PHE A 448 30.84 -16.32 6.38
C PHE A 448 29.90 -16.82 7.50
N ASP A 449 30.48 -17.36 8.60
CA ASP A 449 29.71 -17.79 9.77
C ASP A 449 29.50 -16.63 10.77
N TYR A 450 28.73 -16.86 11.82
CA TYR A 450 28.45 -15.90 12.88
C TYR A 450 29.69 -15.44 13.62
N GLU A 451 30.71 -16.31 13.72
CA GLU A 451 31.93 -16.01 14.44
C GLU A 451 32.81 -14.98 13.71
N GLU A 452 32.81 -15.03 12.37
CA GLU A 452 33.52 -14.09 11.52
C GLU A 452 32.69 -12.80 11.26
N CYS A 453 31.36 -12.85 11.45
CA CYS A 453 30.50 -11.70 11.23
C CYS A 453 30.78 -10.61 12.26
N GLU A 454 31.06 -9.41 11.78
CA GLU A 454 31.16 -8.23 12.62
C GLU A 454 29.78 -7.94 13.24
N GLN A 455 29.75 -8.00 14.57
CA GLN A 455 28.51 -7.82 15.33
C GLN A 455 27.98 -6.39 15.18
N PHE A 456 26.73 -6.26 14.73
CA PHE A 456 26.05 -4.98 14.73
C PHE A 456 25.33 -4.75 16.06
N GLN A 457 25.61 -3.60 16.67
CA GLN A 457 24.94 -3.03 17.84
C GLN A 457 24.65 -1.56 17.53
N GLY A 458 23.41 -1.18 17.42
CA GLY A 458 23.00 0.18 17.08
C GLY A 458 21.72 0.22 16.29
N ASP A 459 21.39 1.39 15.79
CA ASP A 459 20.22 1.65 14.94
C ASP A 459 20.66 2.21 13.60
N SER A 460 20.31 1.54 12.50
CA SER A 460 20.64 1.98 11.15
C SER A 460 19.64 1.48 10.12
N THR A 461 19.23 2.35 9.20
CA THR A 461 18.43 1.98 8.04
C THR A 461 19.24 1.41 6.88
N ALA A 462 20.59 1.43 6.99
CA ALA A 462 21.50 0.98 5.93
C ALA A 462 22.85 0.49 6.49
N HIS A 463 22.83 -0.43 7.46
CA HIS A 463 24.06 -1.03 7.99
C HIS A 463 24.63 -2.04 7.00
N ARG A 464 25.93 -1.88 6.66
CA ARG A 464 26.69 -2.82 5.85
C ARG A 464 27.21 -3.97 6.69
N VAL A 465 26.86 -5.20 6.36
CA VAL A 465 27.30 -6.40 7.05
C VAL A 465 28.63 -6.89 6.44
N THR A 466 29.60 -7.19 7.30
CA THR A 466 30.92 -7.69 6.91
C THR A 466 31.35 -8.87 7.77
N TRP A 467 32.29 -9.67 7.27
CA TRP A 467 32.88 -10.85 7.91
C TRP A 467 34.40 -10.72 7.92
N HIS A 468 34.97 -10.23 9.02
CA HIS A 468 36.42 -9.89 9.13
C HIS A 468 36.91 -9.06 7.92
N GLY A 469 36.11 -8.03 7.54
CA GLY A 469 36.36 -7.17 6.40
C GLY A 469 36.02 -7.77 5.04
N ARG A 470 35.54 -9.02 4.95
CA ARG A 470 35.01 -9.60 3.72
C ARG A 470 33.57 -9.17 3.46
N SER A 471 33.16 -9.20 2.23
CA SER A 471 31.89 -8.72 1.74
C SER A 471 31.14 -9.82 1.00
N LEU A 472 29.81 -9.75 1.01
CA LEU A 472 28.95 -10.68 0.29
C LEU A 472 29.08 -10.55 -1.26
N THR A 473 29.75 -9.52 -1.74
CA THR A 473 30.14 -9.36 -3.15
C THR A 473 30.91 -10.59 -3.67
N GLU A 474 31.67 -11.27 -2.82
CA GLU A 474 32.45 -12.48 -3.17
C GLU A 474 31.56 -13.66 -3.58
N LEU A 475 30.28 -13.65 -3.21
CA LEU A 475 29.30 -14.69 -3.51
C LEU A 475 28.33 -14.31 -4.64
N SER A 476 28.66 -13.29 -5.44
CA SER A 476 27.86 -12.84 -6.58
C SER A 476 27.49 -14.01 -7.52
N GLY A 477 26.21 -14.08 -7.91
CA GLY A 477 25.65 -15.12 -8.78
C GLY A 477 25.43 -16.48 -8.10
N GLN A 478 25.91 -16.68 -6.88
CA GLN A 478 25.72 -17.93 -6.14
C GLN A 478 24.32 -18.03 -5.52
N VAL A 479 23.85 -19.25 -5.36
CA VAL A 479 22.65 -19.55 -4.59
C VAL A 479 23.04 -19.74 -3.13
N ILE A 480 22.51 -18.87 -2.28
CA ILE A 480 22.84 -18.81 -0.85
C ILE A 480 21.57 -18.75 -0.01
N ARG A 481 21.73 -18.90 1.30
CA ARG A 481 20.74 -18.56 2.33
C ARG A 481 21.37 -17.60 3.30
N LEU A 482 20.61 -16.61 3.74
CA LEU A 482 20.99 -15.71 4.82
C LEU A 482 20.33 -16.17 6.11
N GLU A 483 21.09 -16.22 7.18
CA GLU A 483 20.62 -16.57 8.51
C GLU A 483 20.95 -15.42 9.46
N PHE A 484 19.92 -14.66 9.83
CA PHE A 484 20.05 -13.51 10.72
C PHE A 484 19.84 -13.96 12.16
N TYR A 485 20.90 -13.91 12.97
CA TYR A 485 20.80 -14.05 14.42
C TYR A 485 20.43 -12.70 15.02
N LEU A 486 19.33 -12.68 15.75
CA LEU A 486 18.77 -11.51 16.41
C LEU A 486 18.63 -11.77 17.91
N GLN A 487 19.13 -10.86 18.73
CA GLN A 487 18.93 -10.85 20.18
C GLN A 487 18.57 -9.43 20.60
N ASP A 488 17.38 -9.24 21.22
CA ASP A 488 16.83 -7.93 21.55
C ASP A 488 17.00 -6.92 20.39
N ALA A 489 16.67 -7.35 19.17
CA ALA A 489 16.89 -6.61 17.95
C ALA A 489 15.74 -6.81 16.95
N ASP A 490 15.48 -5.78 16.16
CA ASP A 490 14.51 -5.76 15.07
C ASP A 490 15.21 -5.72 13.70
N LEU A 491 14.88 -6.63 12.80
CA LEU A 491 15.28 -6.60 11.40
C LEU A 491 14.07 -6.25 10.54
N TYR A 492 14.13 -5.13 9.84
CA TYR A 492 13.02 -4.61 9.01
C TYR A 492 13.11 -5.06 7.55
N SER A 493 14.29 -4.93 6.96
CA SER A 493 14.55 -5.31 5.58
C SER A 493 16.04 -5.58 5.36
N PHE A 494 16.36 -6.21 4.23
CA PHE A 494 17.73 -6.31 3.73
C PHE A 494 17.75 -6.10 2.21
N ARG A 495 18.89 -5.77 1.65
CA ARG A 495 19.11 -5.66 0.20
C ARG A 495 20.55 -5.93 -0.16
N ALA A 496 20.79 -6.25 -1.41
CA ALA A 496 22.11 -6.13 -2.00
C ALA A 496 22.37 -4.64 -2.30
N ASP A 497 23.55 -4.14 -1.97
CA ASP A 497 23.92 -2.79 -2.37
C ASP A 497 24.20 -2.76 -3.89
N GLU A 498 23.87 -1.63 -4.52
CA GLU A 498 24.30 -1.43 -5.90
C GLU A 498 25.82 -1.30 -5.90
N THR A 499 26.51 -2.25 -6.52
CA THR A 499 27.94 -2.08 -6.74
C THR A 499 28.08 -0.95 -7.75
N PRO A 500 28.75 0.16 -7.42
CA PRO A 500 29.03 1.15 -8.47
C PRO A 500 29.81 0.48 -9.58
N PRO A 501 29.49 0.76 -10.84
CA PRO A 501 30.10 0.17 -12.01
C PRO A 501 31.63 0.45 -12.08
#